data_64db792648c5405012addf2710d5729e
#
_entry.id   64db792648c5405012addf2710d5729e
#
_cell.length_a   1.000
_cell.length_b   1.000
_cell.length_c   1.000
_cell.angle_alpha   90.00
_cell.angle_beta   90.00
_cell.angle_gamma   90.00
#
_symmetry.space_group_name_H-M   'P 1'
#
loop_
_entity.id
_entity.type
_entity.pdbx_description
1 polymer ?
#
loop_
_entity_poly.entity_id
_entity_poly.type
_entity_poly.pdbx_seq_one_letter_code
_entity_poly.pdbx_strand_id
1 'polypeptide(L)'
;PYAVGAVTHARARGALTVGLSCNADSPLAAAAEHGIEIVVGPELVTGSTRLKAGTAQKLVLNMISTITMIRLGKTYGNLMVDVRASNEKLRARSRRIVSLATGASDEEIEKALTASDGEVKIAILMILADLDATTAAERLASTRGHLREALTAAG
;
A
#
# COMPACT_ATOMS: atom_id res chain seq x y z
N PRO A 1 -5.13 -17.44 24.67
CA PRO A 1 -6.20 -18.31 24.15
C PRO A 1 -7.02 -17.65 23.05
N TYR A 2 -7.47 -16.42 23.22
CA TYR A 2 -8.36 -15.74 22.26
C TYR A 2 -7.74 -15.62 20.86
N ALA A 3 -6.53 -15.06 20.72
CA ALA A 3 -5.88 -14.88 19.43
C ALA A 3 -5.62 -16.22 18.70
N VAL A 4 -5.19 -17.24 19.45
CA VAL A 4 -4.99 -18.59 18.89
C VAL A 4 -6.31 -19.15 18.38
N GLY A 5 -7.38 -19.09 19.17
CA GLY A 5 -8.71 -19.55 18.75
C GLY A 5 -9.24 -18.81 17.53
N ALA A 6 -9.05 -17.48 17.45
CA ALA A 6 -9.46 -16.68 16.31
C ALA A 6 -8.72 -17.09 15.03
N VAL A 7 -7.39 -17.26 15.09
CA VAL A 7 -6.56 -17.69 13.96
C VAL A 7 -6.94 -19.11 13.51
N THR A 8 -7.10 -20.04 14.45
CA THR A 8 -7.53 -21.42 14.16
C THR A 8 -8.89 -21.44 13.46
N HIS A 9 -9.85 -20.66 13.96
CA HIS A 9 -11.17 -20.58 13.34
C HIS A 9 -11.11 -19.96 11.92
N ALA A 10 -10.38 -18.86 11.75
CA ALA A 10 -10.22 -18.20 10.46
C ALA A 10 -9.58 -19.14 9.42
N ARG A 11 -8.52 -19.89 9.83
CA ARG A 11 -7.87 -20.87 8.98
C ARG A 11 -8.81 -22.00 8.57
N ALA A 12 -9.62 -22.51 9.51
CA ALA A 12 -10.63 -23.54 9.23
C ALA A 12 -11.72 -23.06 8.24
N ARG A 13 -11.90 -21.73 8.11
CA ARG A 13 -12.82 -21.11 7.15
C ARG A 13 -12.14 -20.77 5.80
N GLY A 14 -10.91 -21.21 5.58
CA GLY A 14 -10.16 -20.96 4.35
C GLY A 14 -9.54 -19.56 4.22
N ALA A 15 -9.47 -18.79 5.31
CA ALA A 15 -8.81 -17.49 5.30
C ALA A 15 -7.28 -17.67 5.39
N LEU A 16 -6.53 -16.87 4.64
CA LEU A 16 -5.09 -16.68 4.84
C LEU A 16 -4.86 -16.14 6.26
N THR A 17 -4.01 -16.79 7.02
CA THR A 17 -3.73 -16.42 8.41
C THR A 17 -2.26 -16.15 8.65
N VAL A 18 -1.97 -15.07 9.37
CA VAL A 18 -0.62 -14.71 9.80
C VAL A 18 -0.60 -14.58 11.32
N GLY A 19 0.26 -15.33 11.99
CA GLY A 19 0.47 -15.27 13.43
C GLY A 19 1.77 -14.53 13.75
N LEU A 20 1.68 -13.33 14.31
CA LEU A 20 2.85 -12.54 14.72
C LEU A 20 3.05 -12.59 16.21
N SER A 21 4.23 -13.05 16.64
CA SER A 21 4.63 -13.16 18.05
C SER A 21 6.04 -12.61 18.29
N CYS A 22 6.29 -12.13 19.51
CA CYS A 22 7.63 -11.73 19.94
C CYS A 22 8.31 -12.77 20.82
N ASN A 23 7.78 -13.98 20.87
CA ASN A 23 8.35 -15.14 21.56
C ASN A 23 8.61 -16.27 20.57
N ALA A 24 9.67 -17.02 20.79
CA ALA A 24 9.93 -18.27 20.07
C ALA A 24 8.90 -19.34 20.43
N ASP A 25 8.69 -20.28 19.53
CA ASP A 25 7.79 -21.43 19.69
C ASP A 25 6.36 -21.04 20.11
N SER A 26 5.88 -19.95 19.54
CA SER A 26 4.59 -19.35 19.90
C SER A 26 3.42 -20.21 19.41
N PRO A 27 2.46 -20.56 20.30
CA PRO A 27 1.22 -21.22 19.88
C PRO A 27 0.43 -20.43 18.81
N LEU A 28 0.56 -19.12 18.79
CA LEU A 28 -0.07 -18.26 17.77
C LEU A 28 0.57 -18.45 16.41
N ALA A 29 1.90 -18.48 16.35
CA ALA A 29 2.62 -18.72 15.10
C ALA A 29 2.35 -20.14 14.58
N ALA A 30 2.33 -21.14 15.46
CA ALA A 30 2.05 -22.54 15.09
C ALA A 30 0.61 -22.74 14.57
N ALA A 31 -0.37 -21.99 15.08
CA ALA A 31 -1.76 -22.09 14.65
C ALA A 31 -2.03 -21.43 13.28
N ALA A 32 -1.22 -20.44 12.88
CA ALA A 32 -1.38 -19.72 11.63
C ALA A 32 -0.81 -20.50 10.43
N GLU A 33 -1.22 -20.12 9.23
CA GLU A 33 -0.60 -20.61 7.99
C GLU A 33 0.83 -20.05 7.84
N HIS A 34 1.00 -18.77 8.18
CA HIS A 34 2.31 -18.10 8.23
C HIS A 34 2.61 -17.63 9.65
N GLY A 35 3.56 -18.27 10.31
CA GLY A 35 4.08 -17.83 11.61
C GLY A 35 5.23 -16.84 11.44
N ILE A 36 5.18 -15.71 12.12
CA ILE A 36 6.27 -14.74 12.21
C ILE A 36 6.68 -14.58 13.66
N GLU A 37 7.90 -14.96 13.98
CA GLU A 37 8.43 -14.85 15.34
C GLU A 37 9.61 -13.89 15.39
N ILE A 38 9.46 -12.81 16.16
CA ILE A 38 10.47 -11.78 16.33
C ILE A 38 10.90 -11.75 17.78
N VAL A 39 11.93 -12.51 18.10
CA VAL A 39 12.45 -12.61 19.46
C VAL A 39 13.20 -11.32 19.82
N VAL A 40 12.56 -10.45 20.62
CA VAL A 40 13.12 -9.14 21.02
C VAL A 40 13.84 -9.20 22.38
N GLY A 41 13.85 -10.35 23.06
CA GLY A 41 14.40 -10.52 24.38
C GLY A 41 13.57 -9.81 25.48
N PRO A 42 14.06 -9.79 26.74
CA PRO A 42 13.35 -9.20 27.87
C PRO A 42 13.18 -7.69 27.69
N GLU A 43 12.04 -7.17 28.17
CA GLU A 43 11.79 -5.73 28.20
C GLU A 43 12.65 -5.03 29.29
N LEU A 44 12.97 -3.76 29.07
CA LEU A 44 13.67 -2.95 30.11
C LEU A 44 12.85 -2.86 31.40
N VAL A 45 11.53 -2.71 31.26
CA VAL A 45 10.58 -2.84 32.37
C VAL A 45 9.85 -4.15 32.20
N THR A 46 10.10 -5.10 33.09
CA THR A 46 9.55 -6.47 33.03
C THR A 46 8.04 -6.46 32.81
N GLY A 47 7.60 -7.17 31.77
CA GLY A 47 6.19 -7.30 31.40
C GLY A 47 5.61 -6.11 30.62
N SER A 48 6.38 -5.03 30.40
CA SER A 48 5.91 -3.87 29.64
C SER A 48 6.10 -4.07 28.14
N THR A 49 5.34 -4.99 27.55
CA THR A 49 5.46 -5.43 26.15
C THR A 49 5.11 -4.37 25.10
N ARG A 50 4.65 -3.20 25.54
CA ARG A 50 4.45 -2.03 24.66
C ARG A 50 5.77 -1.42 24.15
N LEU A 51 6.92 -1.75 24.75
CA LEU A 51 8.23 -1.20 24.43
C LEU A 51 8.85 -1.91 23.21
N LYS A 52 9.69 -2.94 23.43
CA LYS A 52 10.36 -3.65 22.33
C LYS A 52 9.36 -4.45 21.48
N ALA A 53 8.55 -5.27 22.11
CA ALA A 53 7.60 -6.13 21.42
C ALA A 53 6.60 -5.31 20.60
N GLY A 54 5.97 -4.31 21.19
CA GLY A 54 5.03 -3.43 20.48
C GLY A 54 5.69 -2.66 19.33
N THR A 55 6.94 -2.23 19.50
CA THR A 55 7.71 -1.56 18.43
C THR A 55 8.00 -2.53 17.28
N ALA A 56 8.46 -3.75 17.57
CA ALA A 56 8.73 -4.76 16.57
C ALA A 56 7.47 -5.14 15.79
N GLN A 57 6.36 -5.38 16.49
CA GLN A 57 5.07 -5.68 15.86
C GLN A 57 4.60 -4.56 14.93
N LYS A 58 4.69 -3.30 15.38
CA LYS A 58 4.37 -2.14 14.53
C LYS A 58 5.21 -2.12 13.25
N LEU A 59 6.50 -2.36 13.34
CA LEU A 59 7.39 -2.38 12.18
C LEU A 59 7.00 -3.47 11.18
N VAL A 60 6.70 -4.68 11.65
CA VAL A 60 6.28 -5.78 10.78
C VAL A 60 4.94 -5.49 10.12
N LEU A 61 3.95 -5.01 10.86
CA LEU A 61 2.65 -4.63 10.31
C LEU A 61 2.78 -3.53 9.24
N ASN A 62 3.64 -2.54 9.48
CA ASN A 62 3.94 -1.50 8.48
C ASN A 62 4.62 -2.08 7.24
N MET A 63 5.58 -3.01 7.40
CA MET A 63 6.23 -3.69 6.27
C MET A 63 5.22 -4.49 5.45
N ILE A 64 4.37 -5.29 6.09
CA ILE A 64 3.33 -6.07 5.41
C ILE A 64 2.40 -5.16 4.62
N SER A 65 1.85 -4.13 5.26
CA SER A 65 0.91 -3.22 4.59
C SER A 65 1.58 -2.43 3.46
N THR A 66 2.78 -1.91 3.67
CA THR A 66 3.51 -1.13 2.66
C THR A 66 3.88 -1.98 1.44
N ILE A 67 4.44 -3.18 1.66
CA ILE A 67 4.81 -4.09 0.56
C ILE A 67 3.55 -4.52 -0.21
N THR A 68 2.46 -4.80 0.49
CA THR A 68 1.17 -5.13 -0.14
C THR A 68 0.69 -3.99 -1.03
N MET A 69 0.71 -2.75 -0.56
CA MET A 69 0.29 -1.59 -1.36
C MET A 69 1.20 -1.36 -2.57
N ILE A 70 2.51 -1.55 -2.42
CA ILE A 70 3.46 -1.50 -3.55
C ILE A 70 3.13 -2.58 -4.59
N ARG A 71 2.93 -3.81 -4.15
CA ARG A 71 2.59 -4.93 -5.04
C ARG A 71 1.22 -4.82 -5.71
N LEU A 72 0.30 -4.07 -5.13
CA LEU A 72 -0.99 -3.73 -5.72
C LEU A 72 -0.93 -2.53 -6.68
N GLY A 73 0.26 -2.04 -7.03
CA GLY A 73 0.43 -0.92 -7.95
C GLY A 73 -0.07 0.43 -7.39
N LYS A 74 -0.09 0.59 -6.06
CA LYS A 74 -0.55 1.82 -5.41
C LYS A 74 0.54 2.89 -5.29
N THR A 75 1.74 2.57 -5.77
CA THR A 75 2.89 3.48 -5.74
C THR A 75 3.51 3.63 -7.13
N TYR A 76 4.13 4.78 -7.36
CA TYR A 76 5.00 5.05 -8.50
C TYR A 76 6.30 5.69 -7.99
N GLY A 77 7.40 4.96 -8.09
CA GLY A 77 8.60 5.30 -7.33
C GLY A 77 8.31 5.31 -5.83
N ASN A 78 8.60 6.43 -5.17
CA ASN A 78 8.28 6.67 -3.76
C ASN A 78 6.98 7.47 -3.55
N LEU A 79 6.20 7.70 -4.60
CA LEU A 79 4.95 8.44 -4.53
C LEU A 79 3.76 7.49 -4.36
N MET A 80 2.87 7.82 -3.43
CA MET A 80 1.60 7.13 -3.26
C MET A 80 0.60 7.73 -4.24
N VAL A 81 0.34 7.03 -5.35
CA VAL A 81 -0.45 7.56 -6.47
C VAL A 81 -1.93 7.14 -6.46
N ASP A 82 -2.33 6.31 -5.51
CA ASP A 82 -3.71 5.82 -5.37
C ASP A 82 -4.47 6.70 -4.36
N VAL A 83 -4.61 7.98 -4.66
CA VAL A 83 -5.24 8.98 -3.79
C VAL A 83 -6.55 9.45 -4.44
N ARG A 84 -7.64 9.42 -3.66
CA ARG A 84 -8.90 10.11 -3.99
C ARG A 84 -9.01 11.40 -3.18
N ALA A 85 -9.13 12.51 -3.86
CA ALA A 85 -9.15 13.84 -3.26
C ALA A 85 -10.54 14.20 -2.73
N SER A 86 -10.86 13.81 -1.50
CA SER A 86 -12.14 14.11 -0.85
C SER A 86 -12.21 15.48 -0.17
N ASN A 87 -11.09 16.19 -0.05
CA ASN A 87 -11.00 17.52 0.56
C ASN A 87 -9.86 18.33 -0.05
N GLU A 88 -9.80 19.63 0.26
CA GLU A 88 -8.81 20.55 -0.31
C GLU A 88 -7.35 20.15 -0.03
N LYS A 89 -7.06 19.66 1.16
CA LYS A 89 -5.73 19.16 1.51
C LYS A 89 -5.31 17.98 0.60
N LEU A 90 -6.23 17.07 0.30
CA LEU A 90 -5.96 15.92 -0.59
C LEU A 90 -5.87 16.36 -2.05
N ARG A 91 -6.63 17.37 -2.49
CA ARG A 91 -6.48 17.97 -3.83
C ARG A 91 -5.09 18.60 -4.00
N ALA A 92 -4.65 19.42 -3.05
CA ALA A 92 -3.30 19.98 -3.07
C ALA A 92 -2.21 18.88 -3.08
N ARG A 93 -2.42 17.79 -2.35
CA ARG A 93 -1.53 16.63 -2.36
C ARG A 93 -1.52 15.93 -3.73
N SER A 94 -2.68 15.74 -4.37
CA SER A 94 -2.78 15.14 -5.70
C SER A 94 -2.02 15.95 -6.75
N ARG A 95 -2.19 17.27 -6.77
CA ARG A 95 -1.41 18.18 -7.64
C ARG A 95 0.08 17.99 -7.45
N ARG A 96 0.53 18.04 -6.21
CA ARG A 96 1.96 17.85 -5.88
C ARG A 96 2.49 16.48 -6.33
N ILE A 97 1.70 15.40 -6.18
CA ILE A 97 2.10 14.07 -6.62
C ILE A 97 2.25 14.04 -8.16
N VAL A 98 1.28 14.58 -8.89
CA VAL A 98 1.35 14.66 -10.36
C VAL A 98 2.56 15.50 -10.80
N SER A 99 2.78 16.65 -10.18
CA SER A 99 3.95 17.51 -10.45
C SER A 99 5.27 16.77 -10.24
N LEU A 100 5.43 16.08 -9.10
CA LEU A 100 6.65 15.30 -8.80
C LEU A 100 6.86 14.11 -9.74
N ALA A 101 5.78 13.52 -10.23
CA ALA A 101 5.85 12.37 -11.14
C ALA A 101 6.15 12.76 -12.59
N THR A 102 5.68 13.93 -13.04
CA THR A 102 5.68 14.32 -14.47
C THR A 102 6.59 15.50 -14.78
N GLY A 103 6.81 16.41 -13.81
CA GLY A 103 7.49 17.68 -14.05
C GLY A 103 6.65 18.69 -14.88
N ALA A 104 5.36 18.40 -15.11
CA ALA A 104 4.46 19.24 -15.91
C ALA A 104 4.13 20.59 -15.23
N SER A 105 3.64 21.54 -16.01
CA SER A 105 3.15 22.82 -15.52
C SER A 105 1.86 22.69 -14.71
N ASP A 106 1.57 23.66 -13.84
CA ASP A 106 0.34 23.66 -13.04
C ASP A 106 -0.92 23.63 -13.92
N GLU A 107 -0.89 24.27 -15.09
CA GLU A 107 -2.00 24.28 -16.04
C GLU A 107 -2.26 22.87 -16.63
N GLU A 108 -1.21 22.17 -17.04
CA GLU A 108 -1.30 20.80 -17.56
C GLU A 108 -1.80 19.83 -16.50
N ILE A 109 -1.32 19.98 -15.26
CA ILE A 109 -1.73 19.17 -14.11
C ILE A 109 -3.22 19.35 -13.81
N GLU A 110 -3.71 20.60 -13.75
CA GLU A 110 -5.13 20.89 -13.50
C GLU A 110 -6.02 20.35 -14.63
N LYS A 111 -5.60 20.50 -15.87
CA LYS A 111 -6.31 19.94 -17.03
C LYS A 111 -6.39 18.42 -16.96
N ALA A 112 -5.29 17.74 -16.66
CA ALA A 112 -5.24 16.30 -16.56
C ALA A 112 -6.06 15.78 -15.37
N LEU A 113 -5.95 16.39 -14.19
CA LEU A 113 -6.74 16.02 -13.02
C LEU A 113 -8.24 16.25 -13.22
N THR A 114 -8.62 17.33 -13.92
CA THR A 114 -10.02 17.58 -14.25
C THR A 114 -10.55 16.53 -15.24
N ALA A 115 -9.80 16.22 -16.29
CA ALA A 115 -10.19 15.25 -17.31
C ALA A 115 -10.25 13.80 -16.76
N SER A 116 -9.45 13.49 -15.72
CA SER A 116 -9.39 12.18 -15.07
C SER A 116 -10.30 12.03 -13.85
N ASP A 117 -11.23 12.99 -13.60
CA ASP A 117 -12.08 13.01 -12.38
C ASP A 117 -11.26 12.93 -11.08
N GLY A 118 -10.07 13.55 -11.05
CA GLY A 118 -9.16 13.56 -9.92
C GLY A 118 -8.35 12.27 -9.71
N GLU A 119 -8.42 11.31 -10.63
CA GLU A 119 -7.67 10.06 -10.57
C GLU A 119 -6.19 10.29 -10.90
N VAL A 120 -5.34 10.34 -9.88
CA VAL A 120 -3.92 10.71 -9.99
C VAL A 120 -3.14 9.82 -10.96
N LYS A 121 -3.35 8.50 -10.95
CA LYS A 121 -2.67 7.58 -11.87
C LYS A 121 -3.02 7.85 -13.33
N ILE A 122 -4.30 8.12 -13.60
CA ILE A 122 -4.78 8.45 -14.95
C ILE A 122 -4.17 9.77 -15.39
N ALA A 123 -4.19 10.81 -14.55
CA ALA A 123 -3.60 12.11 -14.86
C ALA A 123 -2.09 12.00 -15.18
N ILE A 124 -1.34 11.21 -14.39
CA ILE A 124 0.09 10.97 -14.66
C ILE A 124 0.27 10.26 -16.00
N LEU A 125 -0.53 9.23 -16.28
CA LEU A 125 -0.43 8.47 -17.53
C LEU A 125 -0.81 9.32 -18.75
N MET A 126 -1.83 10.17 -18.64
CA MET A 126 -2.20 11.15 -19.69
C MET A 126 -1.01 12.04 -20.06
N ILE A 127 -0.35 12.62 -19.05
CA ILE A 127 0.77 13.56 -19.27
C ILE A 127 2.00 12.84 -19.82
N LEU A 128 2.41 11.71 -19.23
CA LEU A 128 3.65 11.03 -19.60
C LEU A 128 3.58 10.24 -20.91
N ALA A 129 2.38 9.80 -21.31
CA ALA A 129 2.17 9.02 -22.53
C ALA A 129 1.38 9.77 -23.61
N ASP A 130 1.07 11.05 -23.40
CA ASP A 130 0.29 11.92 -24.30
C ASP A 130 -1.05 11.27 -24.72
N LEU A 131 -1.84 10.87 -23.74
CA LEU A 131 -3.10 10.17 -23.94
C LEU A 131 -4.29 10.98 -23.46
N ASP A 132 -5.46 10.75 -24.06
CA ASP A 132 -6.73 11.17 -23.46
C ASP A 132 -7.10 10.31 -22.23
N ALA A 133 -8.05 10.80 -21.43
CA ALA A 133 -8.43 10.16 -20.17
C ALA A 133 -9.00 8.75 -20.34
N THR A 134 -9.76 8.51 -21.41
CA THR A 134 -10.39 7.22 -21.70
C THR A 134 -9.32 6.18 -22.03
N THR A 135 -8.44 6.50 -22.97
CA THR A 135 -7.33 5.63 -23.38
C THR A 135 -6.38 5.35 -22.21
N ALA A 136 -6.09 6.38 -21.40
CA ALA A 136 -5.26 6.21 -20.19
C ALA A 136 -5.91 5.28 -19.16
N ALA A 137 -7.22 5.40 -18.93
CA ALA A 137 -7.97 4.54 -18.03
C ALA A 137 -7.99 3.07 -18.50
N GLU A 138 -8.26 2.85 -19.78
CA GLU A 138 -8.23 1.50 -20.38
C GLU A 138 -6.86 0.85 -20.28
N ARG A 139 -5.79 1.60 -20.58
CA ARG A 139 -4.41 1.13 -20.48
C ARG A 139 -4.03 0.81 -19.04
N LEU A 140 -4.41 1.66 -18.08
CA LEU A 140 -4.18 1.40 -16.66
C LEU A 140 -4.93 0.15 -16.17
N ALA A 141 -6.16 -0.05 -16.63
CA ALA A 141 -6.96 -1.22 -16.30
C ALA A 141 -6.34 -2.52 -16.87
N SER A 142 -5.83 -2.50 -18.10
CA SER A 142 -5.17 -3.66 -18.74
C SER A 142 -3.93 -4.13 -17.97
N THR A 143 -3.27 -3.22 -17.27
CA THR A 143 -2.11 -3.53 -16.40
C THR A 143 -2.47 -3.68 -14.92
N ARG A 144 -3.74 -3.92 -14.60
CA ARG A 144 -4.24 -4.09 -13.22
C ARG A 144 -3.89 -2.93 -12.30
N GLY A 145 -3.85 -1.71 -12.84
CA GLY A 145 -3.55 -0.50 -12.09
C GLY A 145 -2.07 -0.23 -11.82
N HIS A 146 -1.16 -0.97 -12.46
CA HIS A 146 0.30 -0.76 -12.36
C HIS A 146 0.75 0.33 -13.34
N LEU A 147 0.92 1.55 -12.83
CA LEU A 147 1.25 2.73 -13.65
C LEU A 147 2.56 2.55 -14.43
N ARG A 148 3.59 1.95 -13.85
CA ARG A 148 4.87 1.70 -14.54
C ARG A 148 4.69 0.78 -15.75
N GLU A 149 3.93 -0.29 -15.59
CA GLU A 149 3.62 -1.23 -16.68
C GLU A 149 2.79 -0.54 -17.77
N ALA A 150 1.81 0.29 -17.37
CA ALA A 150 0.99 1.06 -18.30
C ALA A 150 1.82 2.08 -19.11
N LEU A 151 2.87 2.66 -18.57
CA LEU A 151 3.79 3.55 -19.28
C LEU A 151 4.68 2.79 -20.26
N THR A 152 5.09 1.56 -19.95
CA THR A 152 5.98 0.76 -20.80
C THR A 152 5.23 -0.04 -21.88
N ALA A 153 3.93 -0.28 -21.72
CA ALA A 153 3.09 -1.01 -22.67
C ALA A 153 2.82 -0.25 -24.00
N ALA A 154 3.47 0.88 -24.23
CA ALA A 154 3.29 1.74 -25.41
C ALA A 154 4.40 1.56 -26.45
N GLY A 155 5.17 0.47 -26.39
CA GLY A 155 6.18 0.11 -27.37
C GLY A 155 5.72 -0.98 -28.33
#